data_235bde84cfbc11edec30ac14af74c143
#
_entry.id   235bde84cfbc11edec30ac14af74c143
#
_cell.length_a   1.000
_cell.length_b   1.000
_cell.length_c   1.000
_cell.angle_alpha   90.00
_cell.angle_beta   90.00
_cell.angle_gamma   90.00
#
_symmetry.space_group_name_H-M   'P 1'
#
loop_
_entity.id
_entity.type
_entity.pdbx_description
1 polymer ?
#
loop_
_entity_poly.entity_id
_entity_poly.type
_entity_poly.pdbx_seq_one_letter_code
_entity_poly.pdbx_strand_id
1 'polypeptide(L)'
;MASIATAPERRRDHRIEPAQTSWRPDAVLRPGQSVRLLNICRCGALVESGARLRPGASTELQLAGLSARHLIRGRLERCHVAGLDPLRYRGVIVFDESVEVGEASIHE
;
A
#
# COMPACT_ATOMS: atom_id res chain seq x y z
N MET A 1 -6.18 -27.81 5.20
CA MET A 1 -5.81 -27.13 5.40
C MET A 1 -4.84 -26.31 4.91
N ALA A 2 -4.72 -26.21 3.69
CA ALA A 2 -3.80 -25.32 3.09
C ALA A 2 -3.95 -23.92 3.66
N SER A 3 -5.16 -23.57 3.96
CA SER A 3 -5.37 -22.27 4.52
C SER A 3 -4.64 -22.11 5.82
N ILE A 4 -4.40 -23.22 6.49
CA ILE A 4 -3.65 -23.16 7.72
C ILE A 4 -2.22 -22.76 7.45
N ALA A 5 -1.64 -23.31 6.41
CA ALA A 5 -0.28 -22.99 6.07
C ALA A 5 -0.15 -21.52 5.74
N THR A 6 -1.16 -20.97 5.09
CA THR A 6 -1.12 -19.58 4.68
C THR A 6 -1.36 -18.64 5.83
N ALA A 7 -2.19 -19.06 6.77
CA ALA A 7 -2.60 -18.16 7.85
C ALA A 7 -1.43 -17.61 8.64
N PRO A 8 -0.44 -18.43 9.03
CA PRO A 8 0.68 -17.86 9.77
C PRO A 8 1.42 -16.79 8.98
N GLU A 9 1.53 -17.00 7.69
CA GLU A 9 2.21 -16.01 6.88
C GLU A 9 1.44 -14.73 6.81
N ARG A 10 0.13 -14.83 6.72
CA ARG A 10 -0.67 -13.63 6.70
C ARG A 10 -0.54 -12.88 8.01
N ARG A 11 -0.40 -13.57 9.10
CA ARG A 11 -0.24 -12.90 10.37
C ARG A 11 1.08 -12.16 10.44
N ARG A 12 2.12 -12.70 9.85
CA ARG A 12 3.39 -11.99 9.83
C ARG A 12 3.31 -10.76 8.96
N ASP A 13 2.44 -10.78 7.96
CA ASP A 13 2.28 -9.66 7.06
C ASP A 13 1.02 -8.90 7.38
N HIS A 14 0.79 -8.70 8.66
CA HIS A 14 -0.39 -8.01 9.13
C HIS A 14 -0.48 -6.62 8.50
N ARG A 15 -1.63 -6.34 7.91
CA ARG A 15 -1.86 -5.06 7.28
C ARG A 15 -2.38 -4.06 8.29
N ILE A 16 -1.96 -2.83 8.14
CA ILE A 16 -2.25 -1.78 9.10
C ILE A 16 -2.81 -0.59 8.34
N GLU A 17 -3.87 -0.02 8.87
CA GLU A 17 -4.45 1.17 8.27
C GLU A 17 -3.61 2.39 8.61
N PRO A 18 -3.63 3.42 7.75
CA PRO A 18 -2.81 4.61 8.01
C PRO A 18 -3.08 5.22 9.38
N ALA A 19 -4.31 5.14 9.88
CA ALA A 19 -4.63 5.69 11.18
C ALA A 19 -3.86 5.02 12.30
N GLN A 20 -3.34 3.82 12.07
CA GLN A 20 -2.59 3.08 13.06
C GLN A 20 -1.08 3.28 12.91
N THR A 21 -0.67 4.13 12.00
CA THR A 21 0.74 4.41 11.76
C THR A 21 0.95 5.89 11.75
N SER A 22 2.19 6.29 11.55
CA SER A 22 2.52 7.69 11.37
C SER A 22 2.33 8.15 9.93
N TRP A 23 1.89 7.27 9.04
CA TRP A 23 1.72 7.61 7.63
C TRP A 23 0.42 8.33 7.40
N ARG A 24 0.46 9.28 6.49
CA ARG A 24 -0.75 9.93 6.04
C ARG A 24 -1.42 9.08 4.97
N PRO A 25 -2.75 9.18 4.85
CA PRO A 25 -3.43 8.40 3.82
C PRO A 25 -3.16 8.89 2.40
N ASP A 26 -2.78 10.16 2.23
CA ASP A 26 -2.49 10.66 0.91
C ASP A 26 -1.12 10.20 0.48
N ALA A 27 -1.02 9.68 -0.72
CA ALA A 27 0.22 9.14 -1.24
C ALA A 27 0.31 9.43 -2.73
N VAL A 28 1.46 9.17 -3.31
CA VAL A 28 1.69 9.38 -4.73
C VAL A 28 2.38 8.14 -5.29
N LEU A 29 1.87 7.67 -6.42
CA LEU A 29 2.54 6.64 -7.19
C LEU A 29 3.26 7.33 -8.34
N ARG A 30 4.56 7.11 -8.43
CA ARG A 30 5.32 7.71 -9.51
C ARG A 30 4.95 7.06 -10.83
N PRO A 31 4.90 7.80 -11.91
CA PRO A 31 5.46 9.15 -12.05
C PRO A 31 4.63 10.32 -11.54
N GLY A 32 3.46 10.08 -11.02
CA GLY A 32 2.75 11.23 -10.46
C GLY A 32 1.27 11.05 -10.21
N GLN A 33 0.85 9.81 -9.98
CA GLN A 33 -0.56 9.53 -9.74
C GLN A 33 -0.87 9.65 -8.25
N SER A 34 -1.73 10.59 -7.89
CA SER A 34 -2.18 10.70 -6.50
C SER A 34 -3.08 9.52 -6.16
N VAL A 35 -2.84 8.92 -5.01
CA VAL A 35 -3.63 7.78 -4.56
C VAL A 35 -3.89 7.94 -3.06
N ARG A 36 -4.81 7.15 -2.57
CA ARG A 36 -5.10 7.10 -1.14
C ARG A 36 -4.64 5.76 -0.61
N LEU A 37 -3.84 5.81 0.44
CA LEU A 37 -3.35 4.59 1.08
C LEU A 37 -4.46 4.03 1.96
N LEU A 38 -4.89 2.81 1.68
CA LEU A 38 -5.95 2.16 2.44
C LEU A 38 -5.38 1.29 3.55
N ASN A 39 -4.33 0.55 3.24
CA ASN A 39 -3.62 -0.19 4.28
C ASN A 39 -2.24 -0.53 3.77
N ILE A 40 -1.38 -0.97 4.68
CA ILE A 40 0.01 -1.26 4.36
C ILE A 40 0.49 -2.37 5.27
N CYS A 41 1.38 -3.19 4.75
CA CYS A 41 2.11 -4.17 5.53
C CYS A 41 3.57 -4.12 5.10
N ARG A 42 4.38 -4.98 5.68
CA ARG A 42 5.81 -4.92 5.37
C ARG A 42 6.12 -5.22 3.92
N CYS A 43 5.28 -5.98 3.25
CA CYS A 43 5.58 -6.39 1.89
C CYS A 43 4.67 -5.77 0.84
N GLY A 44 3.72 -4.93 1.22
CA GLY A 44 2.86 -4.36 0.21
C GLY A 44 1.86 -3.37 0.76
N ALA A 45 1.09 -2.79 -0.15
CA ALA A 45 0.10 -1.78 0.20
C ALA A 45 -1.12 -1.90 -0.70
N LEU A 46 -2.26 -1.48 -0.16
CA LEU A 46 -3.50 -1.34 -0.92
C LEU A 46 -3.79 0.14 -1.05
N VAL A 47 -3.98 0.59 -2.28
CA VAL A 47 -4.23 1.99 -2.55
C VAL A 47 -5.50 2.15 -3.38
N GLU A 48 -6.08 3.33 -3.32
CA GLU A 48 -7.26 3.67 -4.11
C GLU A 48 -6.90 4.86 -5.01
N SER A 49 -7.33 4.80 -6.26
CA SER A 49 -6.96 5.78 -7.26
C SER A 49 -8.18 6.15 -8.08
N GLY A 50 -8.23 7.41 -8.53
CA GLY A 50 -9.25 7.84 -9.48
C GLY A 50 -8.91 7.48 -10.91
N ALA A 51 -7.71 7.00 -11.16
CA ALA A 51 -7.27 6.60 -12.48
C ALA A 51 -6.88 5.15 -12.46
N ARG A 52 -7.07 4.49 -13.61
CA ARG A 52 -6.70 3.09 -13.71
C ARG A 52 -5.18 2.93 -13.57
N LEU A 53 -4.78 1.97 -12.79
CA LEU A 53 -3.37 1.66 -12.59
C LEU A 53 -3.02 0.46 -13.44
N ARG A 54 -1.77 0.38 -13.88
CA ARG A 54 -1.35 -0.66 -14.82
C ARG A 54 -0.73 -1.84 -14.07
N PRO A 55 -1.38 -3.00 -14.05
CA PRO A 55 -0.80 -4.19 -13.42
C PRO A 55 0.50 -4.57 -14.10
N GLY A 56 1.45 -5.01 -13.30
CA GLY A 56 2.74 -5.42 -13.79
C GLY A 56 3.76 -4.31 -13.88
N ALA A 57 3.34 -3.06 -13.72
CA ALA A 57 4.25 -1.93 -13.84
C ALA A 57 5.05 -1.75 -12.57
N SER A 58 6.32 -1.42 -12.73
CA SER A 58 7.14 -0.99 -11.61
C SER A 58 6.69 0.40 -11.19
N THR A 59 6.71 0.65 -9.90
CA THR A 59 6.26 1.93 -9.39
C THR A 59 7.01 2.27 -8.12
N GLU A 60 6.94 3.53 -7.73
CA GLU A 60 7.45 3.98 -6.45
C GLU A 60 6.29 4.59 -5.70
N LEU A 61 6.06 4.08 -4.50
CA LEU A 61 5.04 4.62 -3.64
C LEU A 61 5.69 5.64 -2.72
N GLN A 62 5.21 6.88 -2.81
CA GLN A 62 5.73 7.95 -1.99
C GLN A 62 4.76 8.19 -0.86
N LEU A 63 5.22 7.96 0.36
CA LEU A 63 4.42 8.12 1.56
C LEU A 63 4.92 9.31 2.36
N ALA A 64 3.99 10.03 2.95
CA ALA A 64 4.31 11.12 3.85
C ALA A 64 4.04 10.68 5.26
N GLY A 65 5.03 10.78 6.11
CA GLY A 65 4.87 10.53 7.53
C GLY A 65 4.80 11.84 8.29
N LEU A 66 4.94 11.74 9.61
CA LEU A 66 4.87 12.93 10.44
C LEU A 66 6.08 13.82 10.26
N SER A 67 7.23 13.23 10.02
CA SER A 67 8.46 14.01 9.95
C SER A 67 9.28 13.75 8.70
N ALA A 68 8.85 12.86 7.83
CA ALA A 68 9.67 12.51 6.69
C ALA A 68 8.82 11.91 5.58
N ARG A 69 9.39 11.91 4.38
CA ARG A 69 8.81 11.21 3.25
C ARG A 69 9.59 9.95 3.01
N HIS A 70 8.90 8.96 2.50
CA HIS A 70 9.52 7.68 2.19
C HIS A 70 9.14 7.25 0.80
N LEU A 71 10.11 6.71 0.09
CA LEU A 71 9.89 6.16 -1.23
C LEU A 71 10.09 4.65 -1.15
N ILE A 72 9.09 3.92 -1.59
CA ILE A 72 9.13 2.48 -1.55
C ILE A 72 8.92 1.95 -2.95
N ARG A 73 9.89 1.19 -3.45
CA ARG A 73 9.79 0.62 -4.77
C ARG A 73 9.00 -0.67 -4.73
N GLY A 74 8.22 -0.88 -5.76
CA GLY A 74 7.45 -2.09 -5.85
C GLY A 74 6.85 -2.25 -7.23
N ARG A 75 5.90 -3.16 -7.31
CA ARG A 75 5.22 -3.44 -8.55
C ARG A 75 3.74 -3.51 -8.28
N LEU A 76 2.97 -2.90 -9.18
CA LEU A 76 1.52 -3.00 -9.09
C LEU A 76 1.14 -4.41 -9.53
N GLU A 77 0.56 -5.16 -8.64
CA GLU A 77 0.23 -6.54 -8.93
C GLU A 77 -1.17 -6.69 -9.48
N ARG A 78 -2.11 -5.95 -8.92
CA ARG A 78 -3.49 -6.03 -9.35
C ARG A 78 -4.13 -4.67 -9.29
N CYS A 79 -5.12 -4.46 -10.16
CA CYS A 79 -5.92 -3.26 -10.15
C CYS A 79 -7.33 -3.64 -10.57
N HIS A 80 -8.32 -3.22 -9.79
CA HIS A 80 -9.70 -3.52 -10.11
C HIS A 80 -10.57 -2.32 -9.79
N VAL A 81 -11.77 -2.33 -10.35
CA VAL A 81 -12.73 -1.27 -10.11
C VAL A 81 -13.30 -1.45 -8.72
N ALA A 82 -13.25 -0.39 -7.93
CA ALA A 82 -13.73 -0.43 -6.56
C ALA A 82 -15.01 0.37 -6.38
N GLY A 83 -15.30 1.31 -7.28
CA GLY A 83 -16.49 2.11 -7.21
C GLY A 83 -16.82 2.70 -8.56
N LEU A 84 -18.08 2.99 -8.79
CA LEU A 84 -18.52 3.49 -10.08
C LEU A 84 -19.02 4.93 -10.07
N ASP A 85 -19.27 5.48 -8.90
CA ASP A 85 -19.88 6.81 -8.85
C ASP A 85 -19.30 7.57 -7.67
N PRO A 86 -18.15 8.19 -7.84
CA PRO A 86 -17.33 8.26 -9.06
C PRO A 86 -16.56 6.98 -9.29
N LEU A 87 -16.03 6.83 -10.48
CA LEU A 87 -15.23 5.67 -10.83
C LEU A 87 -13.94 5.68 -10.02
N ARG A 88 -13.67 4.57 -9.34
CA ARG A 88 -12.48 4.43 -8.54
C ARG A 88 -11.90 3.05 -8.70
N TYR A 89 -10.59 2.96 -8.53
CA TYR A 89 -9.86 1.72 -8.67
C TYR A 89 -9.08 1.44 -7.40
N ARG A 90 -8.88 0.17 -7.11
CA ARG A 90 -8.00 -0.25 -6.04
C ARG A 90 -6.86 -1.04 -6.63
N GLY A 91 -5.66 -0.76 -6.16
CA GLY A 91 -4.47 -1.43 -6.62
C GLY A 91 -3.71 -2.04 -5.48
N VAL A 92 -3.13 -3.20 -5.74
CA VAL A 92 -2.27 -3.90 -4.79
C VAL A 92 -0.84 -3.71 -5.26
N ILE A 93 -0.01 -3.16 -4.39
CA ILE A 93 1.40 -2.95 -4.68
C ILE A 93 2.19 -3.92 -3.83
N VAL A 94 3.08 -4.67 -4.48
CA VAL A 94 3.99 -5.58 -3.79
C VAL A 94 5.36 -4.91 -3.78
N PHE A 95 5.92 -4.74 -2.59
CA PHE A 95 7.18 -4.05 -2.44
C PHE A 95 8.34 -4.93 -2.87
N ASP A 96 9.38 -4.31 -3.41
CA ASP A 96 10.58 -5.04 -3.79
C ASP A 96 11.30 -5.57 -2.57
N GLU A 97 11.26 -4.81 -1.47
CA GLU A 97 11.90 -5.20 -0.23
C GLU A 97 10.98 -4.90 0.92
N SER A 98 11.08 -5.68 1.98
CA SER A 98 10.28 -5.44 3.17
C SER A 98 10.59 -4.09 3.77
N VAL A 99 9.57 -3.45 4.32
CA VAL A 99 9.72 -2.15 4.94
C VAL A 99 9.18 -2.22 6.36
N GLU A 100 9.63 -1.29 7.18
CA GLU A 100 9.13 -1.16 8.53
C GLU A 100 7.85 -0.36 8.52
N VAL A 101 6.82 -0.89 9.13
CA VAL A 101 5.54 -0.20 9.22
C VAL A 101 4.95 -0.44 10.60
N GLY A 102 3.81 0.17 10.82
CA GLY A 102 3.01 -0.15 11.96
C GLY A 102 3.42 0.59 13.20
N GLU A 103 3.31 -0.11 14.30
CA GLU A 103 3.45 0.55 15.57
C GLU A 103 4.84 1.05 15.83
N ALA A 104 5.83 0.38 15.25
CA ALA A 104 7.19 0.86 15.42
C ALA A 104 7.32 2.26 14.85
N SER A 105 6.67 2.52 13.73
CA SER A 105 6.69 3.83 13.13
C SER A 105 5.96 4.85 13.99
N ILE A 106 4.91 4.40 14.64
CA ILE A 106 4.12 5.29 15.46
C ILE A 106 4.90 5.76 16.66
N HIS A 107 5.68 4.87 17.24
CA HIS A 107 6.37 5.18 18.47
C HIS A 107 7.56 6.08 18.28
N GLU A 108 7.96 6.28 17.10
CA GLU A 108 9.06 7.18 16.82
C GLU A 108 8.58 8.51 16.34
#